data_41b866317dca6c0a296b80e9e05838af
#
_entry.id   41b866317dca6c0a296b80e9e05838af
#
_cell.length_a   1.000
_cell.length_b   1.000
_cell.length_c   1.000
_cell.angle_alpha   90.00
_cell.angle_beta   90.00
_cell.angle_gamma   90.00
#
_symmetry.space_group_name_H-M   'P 1'
#
loop_
_entity.id
_entity.type
_entity.pdbx_description
1 polymer ?
#
loop_
_entity_poly.entity_id
_entity_poly.type
_entity_poly.pdbx_seq_one_letter_code
_entity_poly.pdbx_strand_id
1 'polypeptide(L)'
;MYILVQHTISEPAVFWNAADPNTLSPQLKLHHTFPTPDGTHAVCIWEADSVDTLRNALEPVIGRVSTNEYFPVENREGFARPSRVPQAATAGASSR
;
A
#
# COMPACT_ATOMS: atom_id res chain seq x y z
N MET A 1 -4.12 12.87 4.88
CA MET A 1 -2.90 12.72 4.05
C MET A 1 -2.86 11.33 3.46
N TYR A 2 -2.19 11.20 2.35
CA TYR A 2 -1.97 9.89 1.74
C TYR A 2 -0.69 9.27 2.27
N ILE A 3 -0.72 7.97 2.49
CA ILE A 3 0.40 7.23 3.06
C ILE A 3 0.57 5.95 2.27
N LEU A 4 1.78 5.74 1.74
CA LEU A 4 2.15 4.49 1.11
C LEU A 4 2.73 3.59 2.18
N VAL A 5 2.24 2.36 2.27
CA VAL A 5 2.78 1.36 3.19
C VAL A 5 3.35 0.23 2.38
N GLN A 6 4.61 -0.09 2.67
CA GLN A 6 5.32 -1.17 2.02
C GLN A 6 5.42 -2.32 3.01
N HIS A 7 4.84 -3.47 2.66
CA HIS A 7 4.79 -4.63 3.54
C HIS A 7 5.74 -5.70 3.07
N THR A 8 6.54 -6.23 3.99
CA THR A 8 7.27 -7.48 3.81
C THR A 8 6.63 -8.50 4.75
N ILE A 9 6.05 -9.55 4.20
CA ILE A 9 5.11 -10.41 4.92
C ILE A 9 5.73 -11.77 5.12
N SER A 10 5.85 -12.17 6.40
CA SER A 10 6.47 -13.46 6.76
C SER A 10 5.47 -14.60 6.76
N GLU A 11 4.19 -14.33 7.03
CA GLU A 11 3.14 -15.35 7.06
C GLU A 11 1.94 -14.86 6.27
N PRO A 12 1.95 -15.05 4.95
CA PRO A 12 0.91 -14.49 4.08
C PRO A 12 -0.51 -14.88 4.46
N ALA A 13 -0.75 -16.15 4.79
CA ALA A 13 -2.09 -16.58 5.13
C ALA A 13 -2.62 -15.84 6.37
N VAL A 14 -1.79 -15.66 7.38
CA VAL A 14 -2.19 -14.95 8.59
C VAL A 14 -2.38 -13.47 8.31
N PHE A 15 -1.43 -12.87 7.58
CA PHE A 15 -1.50 -11.45 7.25
C PHE A 15 -2.80 -11.12 6.49
N TRP A 16 -3.07 -11.84 5.42
CA TRP A 16 -4.20 -11.52 4.57
C TRP A 16 -5.55 -11.80 5.22
N ASN A 17 -5.59 -12.74 6.18
CA ASN A 17 -6.81 -12.94 6.96
C ASN A 17 -7.01 -11.85 8.00
N ALA A 18 -5.94 -11.32 8.56
CA ALA A 18 -6.03 -10.29 9.58
C ALA A 18 -6.24 -8.89 9.01
N ALA A 19 -5.75 -8.65 7.81
CA ALA A 19 -5.74 -7.32 7.20
C ALA A 19 -7.08 -6.99 6.55
N ASP A 20 -8.12 -6.88 7.35
CA ASP A 20 -9.45 -6.54 6.86
C ASP A 20 -9.69 -5.05 7.15
N PRO A 21 -9.72 -4.20 6.13
CA PRO A 21 -9.91 -2.77 6.35
C PRO A 21 -11.26 -2.42 6.97
N ASN A 22 -12.25 -3.32 6.87
CA ASN A 22 -13.55 -3.06 7.46
C ASN A 22 -13.56 -3.15 8.98
N THR A 23 -12.53 -3.73 9.57
CA THR A 23 -12.42 -3.83 11.03
C THR A 23 -11.66 -2.65 11.63
N LEU A 24 -11.15 -1.74 10.81
CA LEU A 24 -10.41 -0.59 11.27
C LEU A 24 -11.33 0.62 11.42
N SER A 25 -10.79 1.67 12.04
CA SER A 25 -11.54 2.90 12.22
C SER A 25 -12.00 3.46 10.88
N PRO A 26 -13.24 3.99 10.79
CA PRO A 26 -13.72 4.61 9.56
C PRO A 26 -12.92 5.85 9.15
N GLN A 27 -12.06 6.35 10.03
CA GLN A 27 -11.18 7.47 9.70
C GLN A 27 -9.98 7.03 8.87
N LEU A 28 -9.76 5.73 8.73
CA LEU A 28 -8.70 5.17 7.91
C LEU A 28 -9.32 4.65 6.64
N LYS A 29 -8.80 5.09 5.51
CA LYS A 29 -9.35 4.71 4.22
C LYS A 29 -8.28 4.05 3.38
N LEU A 30 -8.54 2.81 2.98
CA LEU A 30 -7.67 2.08 2.08
C LEU A 30 -8.10 2.35 0.65
N HIS A 31 -7.20 2.93 -0.14
CA HIS A 31 -7.48 3.25 -1.54
C HIS A 31 -7.05 2.14 -2.49
N HIS A 32 -5.87 1.58 -2.25
CA HIS A 32 -5.29 0.60 -3.17
C HIS A 32 -4.47 -0.42 -2.42
N THR A 33 -4.51 -1.66 -2.89
CA THR A 33 -3.67 -2.75 -2.40
C THR A 33 -3.08 -3.48 -3.60
N PHE A 34 -1.76 -3.57 -3.64
CA PHE A 34 -1.04 -4.23 -4.72
C PHE A 34 -0.13 -5.31 -4.14
N PRO A 35 -0.64 -6.54 -3.97
CA PRO A 35 0.17 -7.64 -3.46
C PRO A 35 0.96 -8.32 -4.58
N THR A 36 2.09 -8.93 -4.21
CA THR A 36 2.77 -9.84 -5.13
C THR A 36 1.96 -11.12 -5.25
N PRO A 37 2.15 -11.90 -6.35
CA PRO A 37 1.36 -13.12 -6.54
C PRO A 37 1.47 -14.14 -5.39
N ASP A 38 2.64 -14.21 -4.74
CA ASP A 38 2.82 -15.13 -3.63
C ASP A 38 2.38 -14.55 -2.29
N GLY A 39 1.96 -13.27 -2.28
CA GLY A 39 1.46 -12.63 -1.06
C GLY A 39 2.51 -12.24 -0.05
N THR A 40 3.80 -12.34 -0.39
CA THR A 40 4.88 -12.05 0.56
C THR A 40 5.27 -10.58 0.61
N HIS A 41 4.83 -9.80 -0.36
CA HIS A 41 5.07 -8.36 -0.38
C HIS A 41 3.81 -7.65 -0.85
N ALA A 42 3.62 -6.42 -0.41
CA ALA A 42 2.50 -5.61 -0.86
C ALA A 42 2.80 -4.15 -0.71
N VAL A 43 2.14 -3.35 -1.53
CA VAL A 43 2.13 -1.90 -1.40
C VAL A 43 0.68 -1.47 -1.26
N CYS A 44 0.39 -0.70 -0.23
CA CYS A 44 -0.96 -0.20 0.03
C CYS A 44 -0.93 1.32 0.06
N ILE A 45 -2.00 1.93 -0.43
CA ILE A 45 -2.18 3.38 -0.35
C ILE A 45 -3.35 3.64 0.59
N TRP A 46 -3.06 4.34 1.66
CA TRP A 46 -4.03 4.70 2.67
C TRP A 46 -4.22 6.21 2.76
N GLU A 47 -5.33 6.60 3.34
CA GLU A 47 -5.57 7.97 3.74
C GLU A 47 -5.88 8.00 5.22
N ALA A 48 -5.20 8.87 5.96
CA ALA A 48 -5.36 9.03 7.40
C ALA A 48 -4.91 10.43 7.80
N ASP A 49 -5.17 10.80 9.07
CA ASP A 49 -4.76 12.10 9.58
C ASP A 49 -3.24 12.24 9.65
N SER A 50 -2.56 11.14 9.99
CA SER A 50 -1.11 11.14 10.13
C SER A 50 -0.56 9.73 9.94
N VAL A 51 0.75 9.66 9.72
CA VAL A 51 1.44 8.37 9.66
C VAL A 51 1.28 7.61 10.97
N ASP A 52 1.40 8.32 12.10
CA ASP A 52 1.30 7.69 13.41
C ASP A 52 -0.10 7.11 13.65
N THR A 53 -1.14 7.81 13.23
CA THR A 53 -2.51 7.29 13.36
C THR A 53 -2.64 5.97 12.62
N LEU A 54 -2.13 5.90 11.40
CA LEU A 54 -2.20 4.68 10.61
C LEU A 54 -1.35 3.56 11.22
N ARG A 55 -0.10 3.88 11.58
CA ARG A 55 0.81 2.91 12.19
C ARG A 55 0.21 2.31 13.45
N ASN A 56 -0.32 3.17 14.32
CA ASN A 56 -0.89 2.72 15.59
C ASN A 56 -2.12 1.83 15.40
N ALA A 57 -2.80 1.97 14.27
CA ALA A 57 -3.94 1.11 13.95
C ALA A 57 -3.50 -0.21 13.32
N LEU A 58 -2.48 -0.19 12.46
CA LEU A 58 -2.08 -1.38 11.70
C LEU A 58 -1.13 -2.30 12.47
N GLU A 59 -0.14 -1.74 13.17
CA GLU A 59 0.87 -2.59 13.81
C GLU A 59 0.32 -3.60 14.80
N PRO A 60 -0.68 -3.27 15.63
CA PRO A 60 -1.26 -4.28 16.51
C PRO A 60 -1.92 -5.43 15.76
N VAL A 61 -2.34 -5.20 14.53
CA VAL A 61 -3.04 -6.21 13.73
C VAL A 61 -2.07 -7.06 12.94
N ILE A 62 -1.08 -6.44 12.28
CA ILE A 62 -0.23 -7.14 11.31
C ILE A 62 1.26 -7.15 11.67
N GLY A 63 1.67 -6.43 12.71
CA GLY A 63 3.09 -6.25 13.00
C GLY A 63 3.84 -7.53 13.36
N ARG A 64 3.13 -8.58 13.78
CA ARG A 64 3.77 -9.84 14.14
C ARG A 64 4.11 -10.68 12.92
N VAL A 65 3.43 -10.44 11.81
CA VAL A 65 3.58 -11.25 10.59
C VAL A 65 4.08 -10.45 9.43
N SER A 66 4.47 -9.19 9.66
CA SER A 66 4.98 -8.34 8.60
C SER A 66 5.88 -7.24 9.14
N THR A 67 6.79 -6.79 8.29
CA THR A 67 7.57 -5.58 8.53
C THR A 67 6.99 -4.52 7.60
N ASN A 68 6.62 -3.37 8.17
CA ASN A 68 5.89 -2.36 7.44
C ASN A 68 6.62 -1.04 7.47
N GLU A 69 6.77 -0.43 6.29
CA GLU A 69 7.40 0.88 6.14
C GLU A 69 6.35 1.86 5.66
N TYR A 70 6.31 3.04 6.28
CA TYR A 70 5.27 4.04 6.05
C TYR A 70 5.88 5.30 5.47
N PHE A 71 5.34 5.76 4.34
CA PHE A 71 5.83 6.95 3.66
C PHE A 71 4.68 7.91 3.38
N PRO A 72 4.72 9.15 3.88
CA PRO A 72 3.75 10.13 3.45
C PRO A 72 3.98 10.44 1.98
N VAL A 73 2.91 10.46 1.20
CA VAL A 73 2.98 10.69 -0.24
C VAL A 73 1.94 11.71 -0.65
N GLU A 74 2.08 12.23 -1.85
CA GLU A 74 1.17 13.21 -2.39
C GLU A 74 0.42 12.65 -3.60
N ASN A 75 -0.82 13.05 -3.73
CA ASN A 75 -1.59 12.77 -4.92
C ASN A 75 -1.43 13.95 -5.87
N ARG A 76 -0.57 13.82 -6.87
CA ARG A 76 -0.34 14.87 -7.86
C ARG A 76 -0.90 14.45 -9.20
N GLU A 77 -2.19 14.59 -9.34
CA GLU A 77 -2.85 14.24 -10.57
C GLU A 77 -2.25 14.97 -11.75
N GLY A 78 -2.05 14.25 -12.84
CA GLY A 78 -1.52 14.81 -14.06
C GLY A 78 -0.02 15.02 -14.07
N PHE A 79 0.64 14.80 -12.94
CA PHE A 79 2.08 15.02 -12.85
C PHE A 79 2.86 14.01 -13.69
N ALA A 80 2.45 12.76 -13.68
CA ALA A 80 3.13 11.71 -14.44
C ALA A 80 2.07 10.88 -15.18
N ARG A 81 1.39 11.50 -16.11
CA ARG A 81 0.32 10.81 -16.82
C ARG A 81 0.88 9.79 -17.80
N PRO A 82 0.22 8.64 -17.93
CA PRO A 82 0.63 7.65 -18.92
C PRO A 82 0.71 8.19 -20.33
N SER A 83 -0.16 9.15 -20.67
CA SER A 83 -0.16 9.74 -22.02
C SER A 83 1.11 10.52 -22.33
N ARG A 84 1.91 10.84 -21.32
CA ARG A 84 3.18 11.52 -21.50
C ARG A 84 4.34 10.55 -21.66
N VAL A 85 4.11 9.29 -21.41
CA VAL A 85 5.14 8.27 -21.53
C VAL A 85 5.10 7.71 -22.93
N PRO A 86 6.24 7.67 -23.63
CA PRO A 86 6.27 7.07 -24.96
C PRO A 86 5.83 5.62 -24.90
N GLN A 87 4.82 5.27 -25.65
CA GLN A 87 4.26 3.93 -25.60
C GLN A 87 5.26 2.87 -26.06
N ALA A 88 6.02 3.22 -27.06
CA ALA A 88 6.99 2.28 -27.57
C ALA A 88 8.07 1.94 -26.57
N ALA A 89 8.33 2.89 -25.75
CA ALA A 89 9.29 2.61 -24.72
C ALA A 89 8.79 1.64 -23.78
N THR A 90 7.75 1.61 -23.93
CA THR A 90 7.25 0.90 -23.08
C THR A 90 7.06 -0.34 -23.31
N ALA A 91 7.16 -0.26 -24.04
CA ALA A 91 6.83 -1.37 -24.24
C ALA A 91 7.44 -2.32 -23.60
N GLY A 92 7.72 -2.03 -23.65
CA GLY A 92 7.99 -2.68 -23.19
C GLY A 92 8.15 -2.63 -22.25
N ALA A 93 8.23 -2.28 -22.24
CA ALA A 93 8.27 -2.26 -21.60
C ALA A 93 8.07 -2.50 -20.65
N SER A 94 7.94 -2.48 -20.70
CA SER A 94 7.55 -2.63 -20.16
C SER A 94 7.48 -3.09 -19.29
N SER A 95 7.67 -3.11 -19.35
CA SER A 95 7.39 -3.37 -18.95
C SER A 95 7.48 -3.83 -18.27
N ARG A 96 7.74 -3.77 -18.23
CA ARG A 96 7.61 -3.89 -18.05
C ARG A 96 7.68 -4.16 -17.71
#